data_3ea80b09a2767227889b1349fdbef7c8
#
_entry.id   3ea80b09a2767227889b1349fdbef7c8
#
_cell.length_a   1.000
_cell.length_b   1.000
_cell.length_c   1.000
_cell.angle_alpha   90.00
_cell.angle_beta   90.00
_cell.angle_gamma   90.00
#
_symmetry.space_group_name_H-M   'P 1'
#
loop_
_entity.id
_entity.type
_entity.pdbx_description
1 polymer ?
#
loop_
_entity_poly.entity_id
_entity_poly.type
_entity_poly.pdbx_seq_one_letter_code
_entity_poly.pdbx_strand_id
1 'polypeptide(L)'
;MSRLYIVIALLMISSCRKSETPPPPPASPPAVPAGFERQGTPKPGEWLYRFKEEGQTFEQYQASCANRLTLERPVFYIQPLGDAGEQYGPTLALMREYGEAFFGVQARILEPIPMFENGYVPQRRQHNSTMIIGQLAERAPKDALVYIGITGEDLFAKGLHFVFGEGSLVNRCGVYSLHRYATEDEALFKRRALKLMAHEVGHILSIEHCIHYKCVMQGANSLAEDDRHPMHLCPVDLEKLKWNMGFDARERYRTLQAFYRKAGLEAEAAWAAERLREAGSP
;
A
#
# COMPACT_ATOMS: atom_id res chain seq x y z
N MET A 1 -15.39 -21.93 -19.35
CA MET A 1 -14.76 -20.89 -20.17
C MET A 1 -15.70 -19.70 -20.19
N SER A 2 -15.44 -18.67 -19.42
CA SER A 2 -16.13 -17.39 -19.55
C SER A 2 -15.18 -16.30 -19.09
N ARG A 3 -14.68 -15.56 -20.05
CA ARG A 3 -13.83 -14.39 -19.83
C ARG A 3 -14.75 -13.22 -19.48
N LEU A 4 -14.71 -12.76 -18.25
CA LEU A 4 -15.37 -11.51 -17.86
C LEU A 4 -14.42 -10.35 -18.23
N TYR A 5 -14.61 -9.82 -19.44
CA TYR A 5 -14.04 -8.54 -19.83
C TYR A 5 -14.99 -7.46 -19.33
N ILE A 6 -14.47 -6.55 -18.50
CA ILE A 6 -15.17 -5.28 -18.25
C ILE A 6 -14.97 -4.44 -19.51
N VAL A 7 -16.00 -4.43 -20.35
CA VAL A 7 -16.08 -3.57 -21.54
C VAL A 7 -16.67 -2.24 -21.09
N ILE A 8 -15.85 -1.21 -21.06
CA ILE A 8 -16.33 0.19 -20.98
C ILE A 8 -16.79 0.54 -22.40
N ALA A 9 -18.10 0.69 -22.57
CA ALA A 9 -18.70 1.11 -23.82
C ALA A 9 -18.34 2.58 -24.12
N LEU A 10 -17.55 2.81 -25.16
CA LEU A 10 -17.35 4.13 -25.75
C LEU A 10 -18.59 4.49 -26.58
N LEU A 11 -19.36 5.46 -26.13
CA LEU A 11 -20.37 6.14 -26.94
C LEU A 11 -19.67 7.14 -27.87
N MET A 12 -19.61 6.83 -29.14
CA MET A 12 -19.18 7.77 -30.19
C MET A 12 -20.24 8.85 -30.39
N ILE A 13 -19.98 10.05 -29.94
CA ILE A 13 -20.74 11.23 -30.35
C ILE A 13 -19.93 11.96 -31.43
N SER A 14 -20.44 11.91 -32.65
CA SER A 14 -19.94 12.71 -33.77
C SER A 14 -20.26 14.18 -33.52
N SER A 15 -19.25 15.04 -33.45
CA SER A 15 -19.42 16.49 -33.34
C SER A 15 -18.50 17.26 -34.27
N CYS A 16 -19.05 18.26 -34.91
CA CYS A 16 -18.48 19.21 -35.87
C CYS A 16 -17.10 19.74 -35.49
N ARG A 17 -16.16 19.71 -36.43
CA ARG A 17 -14.88 20.40 -36.35
C ARG A 17 -15.08 21.92 -36.34
N LYS A 18 -14.81 22.54 -35.17
CA LYS A 18 -14.41 23.94 -35.09
C LYS A 18 -12.90 23.99 -35.13
N SER A 19 -12.33 24.97 -35.84
CA SER A 19 -10.89 25.23 -35.90
C SER A 19 -10.40 25.62 -34.50
N GLU A 20 -9.79 24.69 -33.80
CA GLU A 20 -9.17 24.94 -32.49
C GLU A 20 -7.73 25.40 -32.71
N THR A 21 -7.39 26.54 -32.12
CA THR A 21 -5.99 26.93 -31.88
C THR A 21 -5.29 25.78 -31.15
N PRO A 22 -4.04 25.44 -31.55
CA PRO A 22 -3.30 24.36 -30.87
C PRO A 22 -3.22 24.68 -29.37
N PRO A 23 -3.41 23.67 -28.51
CA PRO A 23 -3.31 23.87 -27.07
C PRO A 23 -1.93 24.45 -26.73
N PRO A 24 -1.83 25.32 -25.73
CA PRO A 24 -0.53 25.83 -25.29
C PRO A 24 0.38 24.63 -24.93
N PRO A 25 1.70 24.77 -25.11
CA PRO A 25 2.63 23.72 -24.74
C PRO A 25 2.39 23.31 -23.27
N PRO A 26 2.49 22.02 -22.94
CA PRO A 26 2.26 21.57 -21.58
C PRO A 26 3.16 22.37 -20.63
N ALA A 27 2.56 22.90 -19.58
CA ALA A 27 3.30 23.61 -18.54
C ALA A 27 4.46 22.72 -18.06
N SER A 28 5.63 23.31 -17.86
CA SER A 28 6.77 22.60 -17.29
C SER A 28 6.30 21.88 -16.02
N PRO A 29 6.63 20.59 -15.85
CA PRO A 29 6.19 19.86 -14.69
C PRO A 29 6.65 20.60 -13.41
N PRO A 30 5.80 20.71 -12.39
CA PRO A 30 6.14 21.44 -11.18
C PRO A 30 7.46 20.94 -10.59
N ALA A 31 8.22 21.85 -9.96
CA ALA A 31 9.48 21.51 -9.31
C ALA A 31 9.27 20.34 -8.33
N VAL A 32 10.22 19.41 -8.32
CA VAL A 32 10.18 18.29 -7.36
C VAL A 32 10.55 18.84 -5.99
N PRO A 33 9.69 18.67 -4.97
CA PRO A 33 10.05 19.09 -3.62
C PRO A 33 11.33 18.37 -3.15
N ALA A 34 12.14 19.03 -2.35
CA ALA A 34 13.37 18.45 -1.83
C ALA A 34 13.12 17.11 -1.12
N GLY A 35 14.02 16.14 -1.26
CA GLY A 35 13.91 14.80 -0.68
C GLY A 35 12.93 13.86 -1.35
N PHE A 36 12.29 14.28 -2.45
CA PHE A 36 11.50 13.41 -3.29
C PHE A 36 12.18 13.22 -4.66
N GLU A 37 11.90 12.10 -5.29
CA GLU A 37 12.49 11.75 -6.58
C GLU A 37 11.39 11.36 -7.56
N ARG A 38 11.45 11.89 -8.79
CA ARG A 38 10.51 11.48 -9.84
C ARG A 38 10.79 10.04 -10.27
N GLN A 39 9.71 9.36 -10.65
CA GLN A 39 9.82 8.10 -11.36
C GLN A 39 10.58 8.35 -12.69
N GLY A 40 11.64 7.59 -12.90
CA GLY A 40 12.39 7.61 -14.15
C GLY A 40 11.69 6.83 -15.26
N THR A 41 12.30 6.77 -16.43
CA THR A 41 11.81 5.91 -17.52
C THR A 41 11.85 4.45 -17.10
N PRO A 42 10.70 3.72 -17.12
CA PRO A 42 10.64 2.32 -16.73
C PRO A 42 11.54 1.45 -17.63
N LYS A 43 12.26 0.51 -17.01
CA LYS A 43 13.16 -0.43 -17.68
C LYS A 43 12.49 -1.78 -17.95
N PRO A 44 12.96 -2.54 -18.96
CA PRO A 44 12.47 -3.92 -19.17
C PRO A 44 12.53 -4.75 -17.88
N GLY A 45 11.41 -5.39 -17.55
CA GLY A 45 11.25 -6.18 -16.33
C GLY A 45 10.65 -5.44 -15.14
N GLU A 46 10.58 -4.12 -15.18
CA GLU A 46 9.91 -3.32 -14.14
C GLU A 46 8.39 -3.29 -14.35
N TRP A 47 7.66 -3.02 -13.26
CA TRP A 47 6.20 -3.01 -13.25
C TRP A 47 5.62 -2.08 -14.31
N LEU A 48 5.98 -0.80 -14.32
CA LEU A 48 5.47 0.21 -15.25
C LEU A 48 5.94 0.01 -16.70
N TYR A 49 6.99 -0.79 -16.93
CA TYR A 49 7.35 -1.21 -18.29
C TYR A 49 6.33 -2.21 -18.84
N ARG A 50 5.88 -3.13 -17.99
CA ARG A 50 4.95 -4.21 -18.33
C ARG A 50 3.50 -3.75 -18.30
N PHE A 51 3.11 -2.98 -17.29
CA PHE A 51 1.76 -2.51 -17.07
C PHE A 51 1.69 -0.99 -17.29
N LYS A 52 0.83 -0.57 -18.23
CA LYS A 52 0.58 0.85 -18.51
C LYS A 52 -0.54 1.32 -17.60
N GLU A 53 -0.17 2.01 -16.55
CA GLU A 53 -1.09 2.58 -15.57
C GLU A 53 -1.22 4.09 -15.79
N GLU A 54 -2.41 4.63 -15.55
CA GLU A 54 -2.69 6.05 -15.71
C GLU A 54 -2.32 6.85 -14.45
N GLY A 55 -2.24 6.16 -13.30
CA GLY A 55 -2.06 6.78 -12.00
C GLY A 55 -3.32 7.50 -11.54
N GLN A 56 -3.22 8.13 -10.37
CA GLN A 56 -4.38 8.78 -9.74
C GLN A 56 -3.98 10.17 -9.22
N THR A 57 -4.67 11.21 -9.66
CA THR A 57 -4.50 12.55 -9.08
C THR A 57 -5.15 12.66 -7.71
N PHE A 58 -4.90 13.75 -6.99
CA PHE A 58 -5.56 14.03 -5.72
C PHE A 58 -7.08 14.22 -5.90
N GLU A 59 -7.50 14.93 -6.95
CA GLU A 59 -8.92 15.17 -7.25
C GLU A 59 -9.66 13.87 -7.61
N GLN A 60 -9.02 13.00 -8.39
CA GLN A 60 -9.56 11.68 -8.71
C GLN A 60 -9.71 10.83 -7.44
N TYR A 61 -8.69 10.85 -6.56
CA TYR A 61 -8.75 10.18 -5.27
C TYR A 61 -9.92 10.69 -4.42
N GLN A 62 -10.09 12.00 -4.27
CA GLN A 62 -11.19 12.57 -3.51
C GLN A 62 -12.56 12.15 -4.04
N ALA A 63 -12.71 12.12 -5.37
CA ALA A 63 -13.96 11.74 -6.03
C ALA A 63 -14.30 10.25 -5.91
N SER A 64 -13.28 9.36 -5.82
CA SER A 64 -13.47 7.91 -5.85
C SER A 64 -13.17 7.20 -4.52
N CYS A 65 -12.71 7.92 -3.49
CA CYS A 65 -12.28 7.32 -2.22
C CYS A 65 -13.44 6.64 -1.48
N ALA A 66 -13.45 5.31 -1.51
CA ALA A 66 -14.50 4.50 -0.88
C ALA A 66 -14.27 4.30 0.63
N ASN A 67 -13.01 4.32 1.09
CA ASN A 67 -12.63 4.02 2.47
C ASN A 67 -11.98 5.21 3.14
N ARG A 68 -12.74 5.90 3.96
CA ARG A 68 -12.27 7.02 4.77
C ARG A 68 -12.32 6.69 6.25
N LEU A 69 -11.42 7.33 7.00
CA LEU A 69 -11.49 7.37 8.45
C LEU A 69 -12.83 8.01 8.87
N THR A 70 -13.56 7.34 9.77
CA THR A 70 -14.79 7.86 10.38
C THR A 70 -14.78 7.60 11.88
N LEU A 71 -15.67 8.25 12.63
CA LEU A 71 -15.81 8.02 14.07
C LEU A 71 -16.26 6.59 14.40
N GLU A 72 -17.00 5.95 13.49
CA GLU A 72 -17.48 4.57 13.64
C GLU A 72 -16.42 3.54 13.26
N ARG A 73 -15.40 3.94 12.49
CA ARG A 73 -14.34 3.05 12.00
C ARG A 73 -12.97 3.69 12.19
N PRO A 74 -12.50 3.83 13.42
CA PRO A 74 -11.25 4.52 13.71
C PRO A 74 -10.04 3.59 13.90
N VAL A 75 -10.20 2.25 13.76
CA VAL A 75 -9.16 1.29 14.17
C VAL A 75 -8.62 0.49 13.00
N PHE A 76 -7.31 0.34 12.96
CA PHE A 76 -6.60 -0.58 12.09
C PHE A 76 -6.33 -1.89 12.85
N TYR A 77 -6.78 -3.02 12.31
CA TYR A 77 -6.61 -4.34 12.92
C TYR A 77 -5.65 -5.22 12.13
N ILE A 78 -4.76 -5.90 12.86
CA ILE A 78 -3.84 -6.92 12.37
C ILE A 78 -4.28 -8.26 12.96
N GLN A 79 -4.58 -9.22 12.10
CA GLN A 79 -4.98 -10.57 12.45
C GLN A 79 -3.87 -11.55 12.08
N PRO A 80 -3.13 -12.11 13.05
CA PRO A 80 -2.24 -13.22 12.78
C PRO A 80 -3.02 -14.47 12.35
N LEU A 81 -2.57 -15.13 11.27
CA LEU A 81 -3.17 -16.34 10.71
C LEU A 81 -2.17 -17.50 10.82
N GLY A 82 -2.67 -18.68 11.25
CA GLY A 82 -1.83 -19.84 11.48
C GLY A 82 -0.76 -19.56 12.53
N ASP A 83 0.46 -19.97 12.27
CA ASP A 83 1.60 -19.83 13.18
C ASP A 83 2.24 -18.41 13.15
N ALA A 84 1.68 -17.48 12.40
CA ALA A 84 2.26 -16.14 12.24
C ALA A 84 2.39 -15.37 13.56
N GLY A 85 1.50 -15.60 14.52
CA GLY A 85 1.56 -15.00 15.85
C GLY A 85 2.81 -15.40 16.62
N GLU A 86 3.18 -16.68 16.59
CA GLU A 86 4.38 -17.23 17.22
C GLU A 86 5.63 -16.89 16.40
N GLN A 87 5.60 -17.15 15.10
CA GLN A 87 6.76 -17.01 14.21
C GLN A 87 7.20 -15.55 14.02
N TYR A 88 6.24 -14.61 13.94
CA TYR A 88 6.52 -13.21 13.61
C TYR A 88 6.07 -12.22 14.70
N GLY A 89 5.89 -12.65 15.94
CA GLY A 89 5.41 -11.78 17.03
C GLY A 89 6.12 -10.42 17.11
N PRO A 90 7.48 -10.36 17.14
CA PRO A 90 8.22 -9.09 17.13
C PRO A 90 7.94 -8.24 15.89
N THR A 91 7.81 -8.86 14.71
CA THR A 91 7.50 -8.15 13.45
C THR A 91 6.09 -7.61 13.45
N LEU A 92 5.12 -8.37 13.96
CA LEU A 92 3.73 -7.90 14.10
C LEU A 92 3.63 -6.71 15.06
N ALA A 93 4.39 -6.72 16.15
CA ALA A 93 4.48 -5.58 17.06
C ALA A 93 5.03 -4.33 16.36
N LEU A 94 6.09 -4.48 15.55
CA LEU A 94 6.62 -3.38 14.72
C LEU A 94 5.60 -2.92 13.67
N MET A 95 4.90 -3.83 13.00
CA MET A 95 3.84 -3.49 12.04
C MET A 95 2.71 -2.68 12.69
N ARG A 96 2.30 -3.03 13.92
CA ARG A 96 1.32 -2.25 14.67
C ARG A 96 1.81 -0.84 14.95
N GLU A 97 3.02 -0.69 15.51
CA GLU A 97 3.60 0.62 15.83
C GLU A 97 3.81 1.46 14.56
N TYR A 98 4.27 0.82 13.49
CA TYR A 98 4.42 1.49 12.20
C TYR A 98 3.08 1.92 11.63
N GLY A 99 2.05 1.09 11.72
CA GLY A 99 0.69 1.44 11.31
C GLY A 99 0.18 2.69 12.02
N GLU A 100 0.39 2.78 13.33
CA GLU A 100 0.05 3.98 14.12
C GLU A 100 0.84 5.21 13.66
N ALA A 101 2.15 5.07 13.45
CA ALA A 101 3.01 6.18 13.03
C ALA A 101 2.74 6.62 11.58
N PHE A 102 2.45 5.66 10.68
CA PHE A 102 2.29 5.91 9.25
C PHE A 102 0.92 6.47 8.89
N PHE A 103 -0.14 5.88 9.47
CA PHE A 103 -1.53 6.23 9.17
C PHE A 103 -2.17 7.20 10.16
N GLY A 104 -1.57 7.39 11.35
CA GLY A 104 -2.10 8.30 12.37
C GLY A 104 -3.37 7.80 13.05
N VAL A 105 -3.61 6.50 13.06
CA VAL A 105 -4.78 5.85 13.67
C VAL A 105 -4.35 4.76 14.64
N GLN A 106 -5.19 4.45 15.63
CA GLN A 106 -4.91 3.36 16.55
C GLN A 106 -4.81 2.03 15.78
N ALA A 107 -3.77 1.23 16.06
CA ALA A 107 -3.62 -0.11 15.53
C ALA A 107 -3.66 -1.17 16.64
N ARG A 108 -4.30 -2.32 16.36
CA ARG A 108 -4.45 -3.43 17.30
C ARG A 108 -4.09 -4.75 16.65
N ILE A 109 -3.35 -5.59 17.36
CA ILE A 109 -3.14 -6.99 16.99
C ILE A 109 -4.21 -7.79 17.72
N LEU A 110 -4.91 -8.63 16.98
CA LEU A 110 -5.91 -9.57 17.54
C LEU A 110 -5.24 -10.88 17.94
N GLU A 111 -5.94 -11.70 18.72
CA GLU A 111 -5.51 -13.05 19.02
C GLU A 111 -5.36 -13.86 17.72
N PRO A 112 -4.31 -14.67 17.59
CA PRO A 112 -4.10 -15.50 16.40
C PRO A 112 -5.31 -16.43 16.17
N ILE A 113 -5.66 -16.62 14.89
CA ILE A 113 -6.65 -17.61 14.48
C ILE A 113 -6.01 -18.66 13.56
N PRO A 114 -6.52 -19.90 13.52
CA PRO A 114 -6.03 -20.90 12.59
C PRO A 114 -6.05 -20.41 11.14
N MET A 115 -5.10 -20.89 10.33
CA MET A 115 -5.13 -20.65 8.90
C MET A 115 -6.39 -21.27 8.28
N PHE A 116 -6.95 -20.62 7.28
CA PHE A 116 -8.16 -21.12 6.62
C PHE A 116 -7.82 -22.28 5.69
N GLU A 117 -8.45 -23.45 5.92
CA GLU A 117 -8.28 -24.62 5.06
C GLU A 117 -8.90 -24.42 3.67
N ASN A 118 -10.05 -23.70 3.64
CA ASN A 118 -10.71 -23.38 2.39
C ASN A 118 -9.87 -22.36 1.58
N GLY A 119 -9.42 -22.81 0.41
CA GLY A 119 -8.52 -22.02 -0.46
C GLY A 119 -7.09 -22.55 -0.49
N TYR A 120 -6.73 -23.54 0.34
CA TYR A 120 -5.44 -24.21 0.22
C TYR A 120 -5.39 -25.13 -1.01
N VAL A 121 -4.31 -25.02 -1.79
CA VAL A 121 -4.07 -25.85 -2.98
C VAL A 121 -2.81 -26.68 -2.74
N PRO A 122 -2.95 -27.98 -2.37
CA PRO A 122 -1.81 -28.83 -1.99
C PRO A 122 -0.74 -28.95 -3.07
N GLN A 123 -1.13 -29.02 -4.35
CA GLN A 123 -0.21 -29.13 -5.49
C GLN A 123 0.67 -27.91 -5.66
N ARG A 124 0.21 -26.75 -5.17
CA ARG A 124 0.95 -25.47 -5.19
C ARG A 124 1.63 -25.20 -3.86
N ARG A 125 1.19 -25.84 -2.79
CA ARG A 125 1.58 -25.53 -1.39
C ARG A 125 1.31 -24.04 -1.08
N GLN A 126 0.20 -23.52 -1.58
CA GLN A 126 -0.20 -22.12 -1.48
C GLN A 126 -1.68 -21.99 -1.13
N HIS A 127 -2.03 -20.87 -0.51
CA HIS A 127 -3.40 -20.47 -0.23
C HIS A 127 -3.89 -19.42 -1.23
N ASN A 128 -5.16 -19.49 -1.62
CA ASN A 128 -5.81 -18.49 -2.44
C ASN A 128 -6.13 -17.24 -1.61
N SER A 129 -5.48 -16.12 -1.90
CA SER A 129 -5.61 -14.86 -1.18
C SER A 129 -7.03 -14.29 -1.22
N THR A 130 -7.70 -14.36 -2.37
CA THR A 130 -9.09 -13.88 -2.53
C THR A 130 -10.06 -14.64 -1.62
N MET A 131 -9.87 -15.97 -1.46
CA MET A 131 -10.70 -16.79 -0.56
C MET A 131 -10.44 -16.46 0.91
N ILE A 132 -9.19 -16.19 1.28
CA ILE A 132 -8.85 -15.73 2.64
C ILE A 132 -9.51 -14.38 2.93
N ILE A 133 -9.45 -13.43 2.01
CA ILE A 133 -10.08 -12.11 2.16
C ILE A 133 -11.59 -12.25 2.39
N GLY A 134 -12.27 -13.14 1.66
CA GLY A 134 -13.70 -13.41 1.88
C GLY A 134 -13.98 -13.87 3.32
N GLN A 135 -13.17 -14.80 3.82
CA GLN A 135 -13.32 -15.33 5.18
C GLN A 135 -12.93 -14.32 6.27
N LEU A 136 -11.94 -13.45 6.01
CA LEU A 136 -11.60 -12.33 6.89
C LEU A 136 -12.74 -11.31 6.94
N ALA A 137 -13.35 -10.99 5.80
CA ALA A 137 -14.42 -10.00 5.74
C ALA A 137 -15.62 -10.36 6.63
N GLU A 138 -15.93 -11.67 6.76
CA GLU A 138 -16.98 -12.17 7.65
C GLU A 138 -16.66 -11.97 9.15
N ARG A 139 -15.37 -11.78 9.48
CA ARG A 139 -14.85 -11.65 10.85
C ARG A 139 -14.41 -10.23 11.19
N ALA A 140 -14.46 -9.32 10.21
CA ALA A 140 -13.95 -7.96 10.39
C ALA A 140 -14.65 -7.25 11.57
N PRO A 141 -13.89 -6.67 12.51
CA PRO A 141 -14.49 -5.84 13.56
C PRO A 141 -15.31 -4.70 12.95
N LYS A 142 -16.45 -4.40 13.57
CA LYS A 142 -17.38 -3.39 13.02
C LYS A 142 -16.77 -2.00 12.95
N ASP A 143 -15.87 -1.70 13.87
CA ASP A 143 -15.12 -0.44 13.97
C ASP A 143 -13.80 -0.44 13.18
N ALA A 144 -13.57 -1.47 12.33
CA ALA A 144 -12.37 -1.54 11.51
C ALA A 144 -12.42 -0.54 10.35
N LEU A 145 -11.44 0.38 10.33
CA LEU A 145 -11.07 1.13 9.13
C LEU A 145 -10.43 0.19 8.12
N VAL A 146 -9.48 -0.61 8.60
CA VAL A 146 -8.74 -1.62 7.84
C VAL A 146 -8.58 -2.87 8.70
N TYR A 147 -8.73 -4.05 8.10
CA TYR A 147 -8.52 -5.33 8.75
C TYR A 147 -7.64 -6.22 7.88
N ILE A 148 -6.41 -6.51 8.33
CA ILE A 148 -5.44 -7.29 7.57
C ILE A 148 -5.08 -8.59 8.25
N GLY A 149 -5.06 -9.68 7.49
CA GLY A 149 -4.47 -10.96 7.89
C GLY A 149 -2.99 -11.00 7.56
N ILE A 150 -2.17 -11.47 8.49
CA ILE A 150 -0.73 -11.72 8.26
C ILE A 150 -0.46 -13.20 8.43
N THR A 151 0.23 -13.80 7.44
CA THR A 151 0.57 -15.23 7.44
C THR A 151 2.03 -15.50 7.07
N GLY A 152 2.56 -16.65 7.51
CA GLY A 152 3.82 -17.24 7.04
C GLY A 152 3.64 -18.17 5.84
N GLU A 153 2.39 -18.45 5.44
CA GLU A 153 2.09 -19.33 4.31
C GLU A 153 2.17 -18.60 2.97
N ASP A 154 2.55 -19.32 1.91
CA ASP A 154 2.64 -18.74 0.57
C ASP A 154 1.27 -18.51 -0.06
N LEU A 155 1.12 -17.40 -0.76
CA LEU A 155 -0.15 -16.95 -1.33
C LEU A 155 -0.12 -16.92 -2.87
N PHE A 156 -1.29 -17.15 -3.47
CA PHE A 156 -1.52 -16.89 -4.88
C PHE A 156 -2.89 -16.25 -5.12
N ALA A 157 -2.99 -15.48 -6.20
CA ALA A 157 -4.24 -15.00 -6.75
C ALA A 157 -4.52 -15.67 -8.10
N LYS A 158 -5.77 -15.63 -8.55
CA LYS A 158 -6.18 -16.24 -9.82
C LYS A 158 -5.39 -15.62 -10.99
N GLY A 159 -4.73 -16.46 -11.77
CA GLY A 159 -3.93 -16.04 -12.93
C GLY A 159 -2.50 -15.62 -12.60
N LEU A 160 -2.10 -15.64 -11.33
CA LEU A 160 -0.74 -15.34 -10.89
C LEU A 160 -0.07 -16.57 -10.28
N HIS A 161 1.26 -16.62 -10.39
CA HIS A 161 2.04 -17.70 -9.76
C HIS A 161 2.13 -17.54 -8.25
N PHE A 162 2.20 -16.31 -7.77
CA PHE A 162 2.17 -15.96 -6.36
C PHE A 162 1.77 -14.48 -6.20
N VAL A 163 1.44 -14.11 -4.98
CA VAL A 163 1.30 -12.71 -4.55
C VAL A 163 1.96 -12.54 -3.18
N PHE A 164 2.50 -11.37 -2.91
CA PHE A 164 2.95 -11.00 -1.55
C PHE A 164 1.78 -10.66 -0.65
N GLY A 165 0.75 -10.08 -1.21
CA GLY A 165 -0.50 -9.75 -0.56
C GLY A 165 -1.59 -9.45 -1.58
N GLU A 166 -2.78 -9.25 -1.07
CA GLU A 166 -3.96 -8.80 -1.81
C GLU A 166 -4.83 -8.00 -0.86
N GLY A 167 -5.26 -6.81 -1.30
CA GLY A 167 -6.20 -5.96 -0.59
C GLY A 167 -7.55 -5.90 -1.30
N SER A 168 -8.63 -5.86 -0.53
CA SER A 168 -9.99 -5.64 -1.02
C SER A 168 -10.54 -4.31 -0.53
N LEU A 169 -10.68 -3.37 -1.44
CA LEU A 169 -11.29 -2.07 -1.21
C LEU A 169 -12.72 -2.22 -0.67
N VAL A 170 -13.51 -3.10 -1.29
CA VAL A 170 -14.93 -3.31 -0.95
C VAL A 170 -15.08 -3.87 0.46
N ASN A 171 -14.24 -4.84 0.82
CA ASN A 171 -14.30 -5.50 2.12
C ASN A 171 -13.50 -4.79 3.20
N ARG A 172 -12.68 -3.80 2.86
CA ARG A 172 -11.71 -3.15 3.74
C ARG A 172 -10.77 -4.13 4.44
N CYS A 173 -10.51 -5.24 3.80
CA CYS A 173 -9.68 -6.33 4.29
C CYS A 173 -8.54 -6.60 3.33
N GLY A 174 -7.45 -7.16 3.86
CA GLY A 174 -6.36 -7.68 3.05
C GLY A 174 -5.72 -8.89 3.71
N VAL A 175 -4.92 -9.63 2.96
CA VAL A 175 -4.05 -10.69 3.49
C VAL A 175 -2.66 -10.53 2.90
N TYR A 176 -1.64 -10.63 3.77
CA TYR A 176 -0.24 -10.46 3.39
C TYR A 176 0.58 -11.62 3.92
N SER A 177 1.51 -12.08 3.07
CA SER A 177 2.40 -13.18 3.39
C SER A 177 3.83 -12.69 3.59
N LEU A 178 4.44 -13.09 4.70
CA LEU A 178 5.84 -12.87 4.98
C LEU A 178 6.74 -14.00 4.41
N HIS A 179 6.13 -15.06 3.84
CA HIS A 179 6.82 -16.25 3.34
C HIS A 179 7.98 -15.91 2.38
N ARG A 180 7.71 -15.11 1.35
CA ARG A 180 8.69 -14.80 0.29
C ARG A 180 9.65 -13.66 0.66
N TYR A 181 9.43 -13.01 1.79
CA TYR A 181 10.31 -11.96 2.29
C TYR A 181 11.44 -12.48 3.18
N ALA A 182 11.44 -13.78 3.51
CA ALA A 182 12.46 -14.39 4.33
C ALA A 182 13.87 -14.08 3.81
N THR A 183 14.75 -13.63 4.70
CA THR A 183 16.14 -13.31 4.46
C THR A 183 16.90 -13.36 5.80
N GLU A 184 18.19 -13.60 5.76
CA GLU A 184 19.06 -13.51 6.95
C GLU A 184 19.35 -12.07 7.38
N ASP A 185 19.14 -11.10 6.47
CA ASP A 185 19.23 -9.67 6.78
C ASP A 185 17.97 -9.21 7.48
N GLU A 186 18.05 -9.08 8.80
CA GLU A 186 16.92 -8.68 9.65
C GLU A 186 16.41 -7.26 9.32
N ALA A 187 17.30 -6.33 8.99
CA ALA A 187 16.93 -4.96 8.66
C ALA A 187 16.15 -4.93 7.33
N LEU A 188 16.60 -5.70 6.35
CA LEU A 188 15.92 -5.86 5.07
C LEU A 188 14.55 -6.53 5.23
N PHE A 189 14.45 -7.58 6.07
CA PHE A 189 13.20 -8.25 6.37
C PHE A 189 12.16 -7.28 6.99
N LYS A 190 12.58 -6.54 8.02
CA LYS A 190 11.75 -5.51 8.65
C LYS A 190 11.27 -4.48 7.63
N ARG A 191 12.19 -3.97 6.82
CA ARG A 191 11.89 -2.98 5.77
C ARG A 191 10.84 -3.49 4.79
N ARG A 192 10.98 -4.71 4.30
CA ARG A 192 10.03 -5.36 3.39
C ARG A 192 8.66 -5.53 4.03
N ALA A 193 8.60 -6.06 5.25
CA ALA A 193 7.34 -6.32 5.96
C ALA A 193 6.54 -5.03 6.22
N LEU A 194 7.21 -3.97 6.69
CA LEU A 194 6.58 -2.67 6.94
C LEU A 194 6.14 -1.99 5.65
N LYS A 195 6.97 -2.06 4.60
CA LYS A 195 6.65 -1.46 3.30
C LYS A 195 5.47 -2.14 2.63
N LEU A 196 5.42 -3.49 2.63
CA LEU A 196 4.27 -4.25 2.14
C LEU A 196 2.98 -3.80 2.84
N MET A 197 3.00 -3.71 4.16
CA MET A 197 1.83 -3.27 4.91
C MET A 197 1.39 -1.86 4.51
N ALA A 198 2.33 -0.91 4.39
CA ALA A 198 2.01 0.47 4.01
C ALA A 198 1.42 0.54 2.59
N HIS A 199 1.97 -0.23 1.65
CA HIS A 199 1.52 -0.33 0.26
C HIS A 199 0.09 -0.87 0.16
N GLU A 200 -0.14 -2.02 0.72
CA GLU A 200 -1.42 -2.72 0.59
C GLU A 200 -2.55 -2.03 1.40
N VAL A 201 -2.22 -1.51 2.60
CA VAL A 201 -3.18 -0.68 3.33
C VAL A 201 -3.49 0.60 2.56
N GLY A 202 -2.50 1.18 1.87
CA GLY A 202 -2.72 2.29 0.94
C GLY A 202 -3.77 1.97 -0.12
N HIS A 203 -3.73 0.77 -0.71
CA HIS A 203 -4.75 0.31 -1.67
C HIS A 203 -6.12 0.13 -1.02
N ILE A 204 -6.20 -0.45 0.18
CA ILE A 204 -7.46 -0.54 0.92
C ILE A 204 -8.04 0.85 1.21
N LEU A 205 -7.19 1.86 1.39
CA LEU A 205 -7.58 3.25 1.56
C LEU A 205 -7.76 4.00 0.23
N SER A 206 -7.92 3.28 -0.88
CA SER A 206 -8.22 3.81 -2.23
C SER A 206 -7.07 4.54 -2.94
N ILE A 207 -5.83 4.42 -2.47
CA ILE A 207 -4.66 4.96 -3.17
C ILE A 207 -4.22 3.95 -4.23
N GLU A 208 -4.18 4.37 -5.49
CA GLU A 208 -3.67 3.57 -6.60
C GLU A 208 -2.14 3.60 -6.69
N HIS A 209 -1.55 2.77 -7.57
CA HIS A 209 -0.12 2.80 -7.80
C HIS A 209 0.38 4.19 -8.21
N CYS A 210 1.47 4.62 -7.59
CA CYS A 210 2.14 5.86 -7.95
C CYS A 210 3.00 5.67 -9.20
N ILE A 211 2.73 6.46 -10.25
CA ILE A 211 3.51 6.45 -11.49
C ILE A 211 4.40 7.68 -11.67
N HIS A 212 4.30 8.66 -10.76
CA HIS A 212 4.95 9.97 -10.93
C HIS A 212 6.25 10.11 -10.14
N TYR A 213 6.36 9.44 -9.01
CA TYR A 213 7.48 9.56 -8.07
C TYR A 213 7.94 8.19 -7.59
N LYS A 214 9.18 8.12 -7.10
CA LYS A 214 9.58 7.03 -6.21
C LYS A 214 8.77 7.13 -4.93
N CYS A 215 8.01 6.09 -4.64
CA CYS A 215 6.96 6.10 -3.63
C CYS A 215 6.73 4.68 -3.10
N VAL A 216 6.32 4.55 -1.86
CA VAL A 216 5.90 3.27 -1.31
C VAL A 216 4.71 2.66 -2.09
N MET A 217 3.91 3.51 -2.75
CA MET A 217 2.77 3.06 -3.57
C MET A 217 3.14 2.63 -5.00
N GLN A 218 4.42 2.43 -5.33
CA GLN A 218 4.79 1.91 -6.65
C GLN A 218 4.54 0.40 -6.74
N GLY A 219 4.01 -0.07 -7.86
CA GLY A 219 3.94 -1.49 -8.17
C GLY A 219 5.32 -2.09 -8.43
N ALA A 220 5.51 -3.38 -8.14
CA ALA A 220 6.76 -4.10 -8.35
C ALA A 220 6.53 -5.51 -8.90
N ASN A 221 7.33 -5.93 -9.91
CA ASN A 221 7.32 -7.28 -10.46
C ASN A 221 8.27 -8.25 -9.74
N SER A 222 9.14 -7.74 -8.88
CA SER A 222 10.14 -8.56 -8.18
C SER A 222 10.55 -7.93 -6.86
N LEU A 223 11.08 -8.74 -5.95
CA LEU A 223 11.67 -8.24 -4.70
C LEU A 223 12.78 -7.21 -4.95
N ALA A 224 13.63 -7.43 -5.96
CA ALA A 224 14.70 -6.51 -6.29
C ALA A 224 14.18 -5.15 -6.78
N GLU A 225 13.03 -5.11 -7.42
CA GLU A 225 12.35 -3.84 -7.76
C GLU A 225 11.75 -3.22 -6.51
N ASP A 226 10.99 -3.98 -5.73
CA ASP A 226 10.39 -3.53 -4.49
C ASP A 226 11.43 -3.00 -3.49
N ASP A 227 12.58 -3.66 -3.33
CA ASP A 227 13.66 -3.23 -2.44
C ASP A 227 14.23 -1.84 -2.78
N ARG A 228 14.13 -1.41 -4.04
CA ARG A 228 14.55 -0.07 -4.48
C ARG A 228 13.51 1.01 -4.17
N HIS A 229 12.27 0.65 -3.91
CA HIS A 229 11.23 1.61 -3.57
C HIS A 229 11.43 2.13 -2.15
N PRO A 230 11.19 3.43 -1.92
CA PRO A 230 11.30 4.01 -0.59
C PRO A 230 10.16 3.54 0.32
N MET A 231 10.32 3.72 1.62
CA MET A 231 9.24 3.48 2.60
C MET A 231 8.30 4.68 2.79
N HIS A 232 8.50 5.77 2.07
CA HIS A 232 7.69 6.97 2.20
C HIS A 232 6.72 7.16 1.04
N LEU A 233 5.64 7.87 1.30
CA LEU A 233 4.73 8.39 0.29
C LEU A 233 5.39 9.54 -0.48
N CYS A 234 5.07 9.68 -1.76
CA CYS A 234 5.35 10.88 -2.52
C CYS A 234 4.45 12.06 -2.08
N PRO A 235 4.72 13.30 -2.53
CA PRO A 235 3.89 14.44 -2.13
C PRO A 235 2.41 14.27 -2.44
N VAL A 236 2.08 13.70 -3.61
CA VAL A 236 0.68 13.50 -4.03
C VAL A 236 -0.03 12.47 -3.14
N ASP A 237 0.61 11.31 -2.91
CA ASP A 237 0.00 10.26 -2.09
C ASP A 237 -0.01 10.62 -0.59
N LEU A 238 0.93 11.45 -0.14
CA LEU A 238 0.89 12.03 1.21
C LEU A 238 -0.32 12.97 1.36
N GLU A 239 -0.62 13.77 0.35
CA GLU A 239 -1.78 14.66 0.35
C GLU A 239 -3.09 13.86 0.38
N LYS A 240 -3.19 12.78 -0.42
CA LYS A 240 -4.32 11.85 -0.38
C LYS A 240 -4.53 11.26 1.01
N LEU A 241 -3.46 10.73 1.60
CA LEU A 241 -3.53 10.11 2.91
C LEU A 241 -3.85 11.13 4.00
N LYS A 242 -3.24 12.33 3.95
CA LYS A 242 -3.54 13.44 4.88
C LYS A 242 -5.01 13.84 4.82
N TRP A 243 -5.58 13.98 3.63
CA TRP A 243 -7.00 14.30 3.46
C TRP A 243 -7.92 13.21 4.02
N ASN A 244 -7.54 11.94 3.85
CA ASN A 244 -8.31 10.81 4.34
C ASN A 244 -8.27 10.70 5.87
N MET A 245 -7.06 10.77 6.45
CA MET A 245 -6.80 10.51 7.87
C MET A 245 -6.87 11.74 8.77
N GLY A 246 -6.74 12.94 8.19
CA GLY A 246 -6.80 14.18 8.96
C GLY A 246 -5.58 14.48 9.84
N PHE A 247 -4.45 13.78 9.68
CA PHE A 247 -3.27 13.99 10.50
C PHE A 247 -2.53 15.29 10.14
N ASP A 248 -1.77 15.83 11.09
CA ASP A 248 -0.76 16.85 10.83
C ASP A 248 0.51 16.23 10.26
N ALA A 249 0.98 16.74 9.10
CA ALA A 249 2.12 16.15 8.39
C ALA A 249 3.43 16.27 9.20
N ARG A 250 3.62 17.36 9.95
CA ARG A 250 4.81 17.57 10.79
C ARG A 250 4.83 16.61 11.97
N GLU A 251 3.68 16.43 12.62
CA GLU A 251 3.54 15.46 13.72
C GLU A 251 3.77 14.03 13.22
N ARG A 252 3.23 13.71 12.05
CA ARG A 252 3.48 12.42 11.41
C ARG A 252 4.96 12.17 11.16
N TYR A 253 5.70 13.14 10.62
CA TYR A 253 7.15 12.96 10.41
C TYR A 253 7.92 12.82 11.71
N ARG A 254 7.51 13.51 12.78
CA ARG A 254 8.09 13.35 14.13
C ARG A 254 7.89 11.93 14.65
N THR A 255 6.68 11.41 14.55
CA THR A 255 6.32 10.07 14.99
C THR A 255 7.05 8.99 14.17
N LEU A 256 7.10 9.15 12.84
CA LEU A 256 7.85 8.26 11.95
C LEU A 256 9.34 8.26 12.25
N GLN A 257 9.95 9.44 12.49
CA GLN A 257 11.37 9.53 12.85
C GLN A 257 11.66 8.76 14.14
N ALA A 258 10.82 8.94 15.16
CA ALA A 258 10.98 8.23 16.44
C ALA A 258 10.82 6.71 16.26
N PHE A 259 9.82 6.27 15.48
CA PHE A 259 9.63 4.88 15.16
C PHE A 259 10.84 4.28 14.41
N TYR A 260 11.31 4.92 13.34
CA TYR A 260 12.42 4.42 12.54
C TYR A 260 13.72 4.27 13.35
N ARG A 261 14.02 5.22 14.23
CA ARG A 261 15.15 5.11 15.17
C ARG A 261 15.00 3.90 16.09
N LYS A 262 13.82 3.71 16.69
CA LYS A 262 13.53 2.56 17.55
C LYS A 262 13.66 1.24 16.81
N ALA A 263 13.26 1.19 15.54
CA ALA A 263 13.33 0.02 14.69
C ALA A 263 14.72 -0.26 14.09
N GLY A 264 15.70 0.65 14.27
CA GLY A 264 17.04 0.55 13.67
C GLY A 264 17.06 0.85 12.16
N LEU A 265 16.09 1.62 11.66
CA LEU A 265 15.96 2.03 10.25
C LEU A 265 16.53 3.46 10.09
N GLU A 266 17.85 3.57 10.18
CA GLU A 266 18.54 4.87 10.29
C GLU A 266 18.40 5.74 9.03
N ALA A 267 18.37 5.15 7.84
CA ALA A 267 18.19 5.88 6.57
C ALA A 267 16.80 6.54 6.52
N GLU A 268 15.76 5.81 6.90
CA GLU A 268 14.39 6.28 6.98
C GLU A 268 14.22 7.32 8.09
N ALA A 269 14.90 7.15 9.23
CA ALA A 269 14.91 8.11 10.31
C ALA A 269 15.56 9.44 9.91
N ALA A 270 16.66 9.38 9.16
CA ALA A 270 17.35 10.56 8.61
C ALA A 270 16.46 11.29 7.59
N TRP A 271 15.82 10.54 6.68
CA TRP A 271 14.88 11.10 5.70
C TRP A 271 13.70 11.82 6.38
N ALA A 272 13.07 11.18 7.38
CA ALA A 272 11.97 11.78 8.13
C ALA A 272 12.40 13.04 8.91
N ALA A 273 13.63 13.06 9.44
CA ALA A 273 14.19 14.22 10.12
C ALA A 273 14.36 15.43 9.17
N GLU A 274 14.74 15.20 7.92
CA GLU A 274 14.84 16.26 6.92
C GLU A 274 13.46 16.83 6.58
N ARG A 275 12.46 15.98 6.35
CA ARG A 275 11.07 16.44 6.10
C ARG A 275 10.51 17.23 7.28
N LEU A 276 10.84 16.82 8.51
CA LEU A 276 10.43 17.53 9.72
C LEU A 276 11.04 18.95 9.80
N ARG A 277 12.31 19.10 9.38
CA ARG A 277 12.99 20.42 9.32
C ARG A 277 12.36 21.33 8.27
N GLU A 278 12.09 20.81 7.08
CA GLU A 278 11.45 21.56 5.98
C GLU A 278 10.03 22.00 6.32
N ALA A 279 9.24 21.12 6.94
CA ALA A 279 7.89 21.45 7.40
C ALA A 279 7.85 22.50 8.55
N GLY A 280 9.00 22.83 9.12
CA GLY A 280 9.15 23.83 10.20
C GLY A 280 9.84 25.11 9.78
N SER A 281 10.30 25.23 8.55
CA SER A 281 10.82 26.49 8.02
C SER A 281 9.65 27.39 7.60
N PRO A 282 9.64 28.67 8.05
CA PRO A 282 8.57 29.62 7.77
C PRO A 282 8.44 29.96 6.29
#